data_1ff10fd1ad9cd94c4cc4d00c54ea6651
#
_entry.id   1ff10fd1ad9cd94c4cc4d00c54ea6651
#
_cell.length_a   1.000
_cell.length_b   1.000
_cell.length_c   1.000
_cell.angle_alpha   90.00
_cell.angle_beta   90.00
_cell.angle_gamma   90.00
#
_symmetry.space_group_name_H-M   'P 1'
#
loop_
_entity.id
_entity.type
_entity.pdbx_description
1 polymer ?
#
loop_
_entity_poly.entity_id
_entity_poly.type
_entity_poly.pdbx_seq_one_letter_code
_entity_poly.pdbx_strand_id
1 'polypeptide(L)'
;MIATPTFPDLAALVVDESLYIRRILRDMLTRVGIKRVLEAPDGAEALGILSESKPDLVILDWDLGILSGEEFIRLTRTPNTSPAPTTPIILMLSKPRRYVVDRALSLGVNEIIAKPFSPKVLWSRLDEVINRPRPFVQARGLLRP
;
A
#
# COMPACT_ATOMS: atom_id res chain seq x y z
N MET A 1 27.81 1.15 8.30
CA MET A 1 27.02 0.82 7.10
C MET A 1 25.76 0.07 7.51
N ILE A 2 24.62 0.50 7.03
CA ILE A 2 23.36 -0.17 7.34
C ILE A 2 23.15 -1.27 6.31
N ALA A 3 22.98 -2.51 6.75
CA ALA A 3 22.70 -3.61 5.86
C ALA A 3 21.31 -3.44 5.21
N THR A 4 21.19 -3.87 3.95
CA THR A 4 19.90 -3.93 3.28
C THR A 4 19.02 -4.96 4.01
N PRO A 5 17.80 -4.58 4.44
CA PRO A 5 16.93 -5.54 5.12
C PRO A 5 16.49 -6.65 4.17
N THR A 6 16.14 -7.79 4.73
CA THR A 6 15.57 -8.92 3.98
C THR A 6 14.20 -9.24 4.58
N PHE A 7 13.20 -9.30 3.72
CA PHE A 7 11.85 -9.64 4.12
C PHE A 7 11.47 -11.04 3.62
N PRO A 8 10.44 -11.67 4.23
CA PRO A 8 9.92 -12.94 3.73
C PRO A 8 9.46 -12.84 2.28
N ASP A 9 9.38 -13.98 1.58
CA ASP A 9 8.85 -14.01 0.22
C ASP A 9 7.36 -13.72 0.25
N LEU A 10 7.03 -12.48 -0.07
CA LEU A 10 5.67 -11.95 -0.06
C LEU A 10 5.31 -11.44 -1.46
N ALA A 11 4.01 -11.34 -1.72
CA ALA A 11 3.50 -10.70 -2.92
C ALA A 11 3.07 -9.27 -2.58
N ALA A 12 3.59 -8.31 -3.33
CA ALA A 12 3.22 -6.89 -3.18
C ALA A 12 2.48 -6.41 -4.43
N LEU A 13 1.41 -5.65 -4.22
CA LEU A 13 0.70 -4.97 -5.30
C LEU A 13 1.10 -3.49 -5.30
N VAL A 14 1.63 -3.03 -6.42
CA VAL A 14 2.05 -1.63 -6.59
C VAL A 14 1.04 -0.93 -7.50
N VAL A 15 0.42 0.13 -7.01
CA VAL A 15 -0.63 0.86 -7.73
C VAL A 15 -0.20 2.31 -7.94
N ASP A 16 0.11 2.66 -9.18
CA ASP A 16 0.53 3.99 -9.60
C ASP A 16 0.31 4.12 -11.10
N GLU A 17 -0.16 5.26 -11.57
CA GLU A 17 -0.36 5.51 -13.00
C GLU A 17 0.96 5.46 -13.77
N SER A 18 2.07 5.86 -13.14
CA SER A 18 3.38 5.93 -13.76
C SER A 18 4.05 4.56 -13.85
N LEU A 19 4.25 4.08 -15.05
CA LEU A 19 5.05 2.87 -15.30
C LEU A 19 6.46 3.02 -14.72
N TYR A 20 7.02 4.23 -14.81
CA TYR A 20 8.36 4.52 -14.30
C TYR A 20 8.43 4.33 -12.78
N ILE A 21 7.45 4.86 -12.05
CA ILE A 21 7.38 4.70 -10.59
C ILE A 21 7.18 3.23 -10.23
N ARG A 22 6.31 2.51 -10.94
CA ARG A 22 6.09 1.08 -10.67
C ARG A 22 7.38 0.28 -10.84
N ARG A 23 8.19 0.60 -11.86
CA ARG A 23 9.49 -0.08 -12.08
C ARG A 23 10.50 0.22 -10.98
N ILE A 24 10.55 1.47 -10.52
CA ILE A 24 11.42 1.84 -9.40
C ILE A 24 11.01 1.08 -8.14
N LEU A 25 9.72 1.01 -7.85
CA LEU A 25 9.22 0.27 -6.70
C LEU A 25 9.51 -1.22 -6.80
N ARG A 26 9.33 -1.80 -7.99
CA ARG A 26 9.68 -3.21 -8.23
C ARG A 26 11.14 -3.47 -7.89
N ASP A 27 12.04 -2.59 -8.36
CA ASP A 27 13.46 -2.73 -8.08
C ASP A 27 13.77 -2.63 -6.58
N MET A 28 13.18 -1.66 -5.89
CA MET A 28 13.36 -1.49 -4.45
C MET A 28 12.86 -2.71 -3.67
N LEU A 29 11.72 -3.29 -4.07
CA LEU A 29 11.12 -4.43 -3.40
C LEU A 29 11.89 -5.71 -3.65
N THR A 30 12.35 -5.94 -4.88
CA THR A 30 13.12 -7.15 -5.20
C THR A 30 14.45 -7.18 -4.47
N ARG A 31 15.07 -6.02 -4.23
CA ARG A 31 16.33 -5.92 -3.47
C ARG A 31 16.20 -6.41 -2.04
N VAL A 32 15.03 -6.39 -1.45
CA VAL A 32 14.80 -6.82 -0.07
C VAL A 32 14.08 -8.17 0.03
N GLY A 33 14.00 -8.91 -1.08
CA GLY A 33 13.46 -10.26 -1.09
C GLY A 33 12.02 -10.41 -1.51
N ILE A 34 11.32 -9.32 -1.81
CA ILE A 34 9.93 -9.35 -2.29
C ILE A 34 9.97 -9.49 -3.82
N LYS A 35 9.90 -10.73 -4.31
CA LYS A 35 10.07 -11.03 -5.72
C LYS A 35 8.77 -11.04 -6.52
N ARG A 36 7.63 -11.28 -5.85
CA ARG A 36 6.32 -11.29 -6.50
C ARG A 36 5.74 -9.89 -6.41
N VAL A 37 5.97 -9.09 -7.45
CA VAL A 37 5.46 -7.73 -7.54
C VAL A 37 4.41 -7.67 -8.64
N LEU A 38 3.17 -7.39 -8.23
CA LEU A 38 2.03 -7.21 -9.11
C LEU A 38 1.86 -5.70 -9.31
N GLU A 39 1.41 -5.29 -10.50
CA GLU A 39 1.29 -3.88 -10.84
C GLU A 39 -0.10 -3.55 -11.37
N ALA A 40 -0.61 -2.37 -11.01
CA ALA A 40 -1.84 -1.84 -11.54
C ALA A 40 -1.69 -0.33 -11.80
N PRO A 41 -2.20 0.19 -12.93
CA PRO A 41 -2.11 1.62 -13.24
C PRO A 41 -3.21 2.45 -12.58
N ASP A 42 -4.27 1.82 -12.07
CA ASP A 42 -5.41 2.50 -11.46
C ASP A 42 -6.06 1.63 -10.38
N GLY A 43 -6.98 2.24 -9.63
CA GLY A 43 -7.65 1.57 -8.52
C GLY A 43 -8.59 0.47 -8.95
N ALA A 44 -9.23 0.59 -10.11
CA ALA A 44 -10.17 -0.44 -10.59
C ALA A 44 -9.45 -1.74 -10.92
N GLU A 45 -8.33 -1.66 -11.64
CA GLU A 45 -7.50 -2.82 -11.94
C GLU A 45 -6.89 -3.40 -10.67
N ALA A 46 -6.48 -2.54 -9.74
CA ALA A 46 -5.95 -2.95 -8.46
C ALA A 46 -6.96 -3.78 -7.65
N LEU A 47 -8.22 -3.39 -7.64
CA LEU A 47 -9.27 -4.17 -6.95
C LEU A 47 -9.41 -5.58 -7.51
N GLY A 48 -9.33 -5.71 -8.84
CA GLY A 48 -9.36 -7.03 -9.48
C GLY A 48 -8.19 -7.90 -9.04
N ILE A 49 -6.99 -7.34 -9.02
CA ILE A 49 -5.79 -8.04 -8.59
C ILE A 49 -5.88 -8.41 -7.10
N LEU A 50 -6.38 -7.50 -6.27
CA LEU A 50 -6.57 -7.75 -4.84
C LEU A 50 -7.46 -8.97 -4.60
N SER A 51 -8.54 -9.08 -5.37
CA SER A 51 -9.49 -10.20 -5.27
C SER A 51 -8.89 -11.51 -5.78
N GLU A 52 -8.25 -11.49 -6.94
CA GLU A 52 -7.77 -12.68 -7.62
C GLU A 52 -6.47 -13.23 -7.07
N SER A 53 -5.50 -12.35 -6.84
CA SER A 53 -4.13 -12.73 -6.48
C SER A 53 -3.83 -12.64 -4.99
N LYS A 54 -4.66 -11.95 -4.23
CA LYS A 54 -4.55 -11.80 -2.77
C LYS A 54 -3.13 -11.44 -2.32
N PRO A 55 -2.60 -10.27 -2.75
CA PRO A 55 -1.27 -9.85 -2.35
C PRO A 55 -1.20 -9.66 -0.83
N ASP A 56 0.01 -9.76 -0.28
CA ASP A 56 0.25 -9.63 1.16
C ASP A 56 0.30 -8.17 1.60
N LEU A 57 0.55 -7.25 0.67
CA LEU A 57 0.54 -5.81 0.95
C LEU A 57 0.29 -5.03 -0.33
N VAL A 58 -0.16 -3.78 -0.17
CA VAL A 58 -0.43 -2.86 -1.27
C VAL A 58 0.38 -1.58 -1.04
N ILE A 59 1.07 -1.12 -2.07
CA ILE A 59 1.71 0.19 -2.10
C ILE A 59 0.92 1.03 -3.10
N LEU A 60 0.25 2.06 -2.62
CA LEU A 60 -0.83 2.74 -3.32
C LEU A 60 -0.55 4.23 -3.46
N ASP A 61 -0.68 4.76 -4.68
CA ASP A 61 -0.68 6.19 -4.91
C ASP A 61 -2.07 6.76 -4.57
N TRP A 62 -2.10 7.89 -3.86
CA TRP A 62 -3.34 8.60 -3.57
C TRP A 62 -3.97 9.18 -4.83
N ASP A 63 -3.14 9.72 -5.74
CA ASP A 63 -3.58 10.41 -6.94
C ASP A 63 -3.73 9.43 -8.12
N LEU A 64 -4.87 8.76 -8.18
CA LEU A 64 -5.21 7.83 -9.26
C LEU A 64 -6.40 8.36 -10.06
N GLY A 65 -6.44 8.04 -11.36
CA GLY A 65 -7.44 8.56 -12.28
C GLY A 65 -8.80 7.88 -12.20
N ILE A 66 -8.89 6.63 -12.63
CA ILE A 66 -10.19 5.95 -12.86
C ILE A 66 -10.90 5.64 -11.56
N LEU A 67 -10.23 5.04 -10.61
CA LEU A 67 -10.71 4.85 -9.25
C LEU A 67 -9.65 5.42 -8.33
N SER A 68 -10.01 6.43 -7.54
CA SER A 68 -9.03 7.13 -6.69
C SER A 68 -8.44 6.25 -5.60
N GLY A 69 -7.28 6.67 -5.09
CA GLY A 69 -6.67 6.00 -3.94
C GLY A 69 -7.62 5.99 -2.74
N GLU A 70 -8.33 7.08 -2.51
CA GLU A 70 -9.33 7.18 -1.44
C GLU A 70 -10.42 6.13 -1.59
N GLU A 71 -10.98 6.00 -2.79
CA GLU A 71 -12.03 5.02 -3.06
C GLU A 71 -11.52 3.58 -2.93
N PHE A 72 -10.31 3.33 -3.42
CA PHE A 72 -9.68 2.02 -3.29
C PHE A 72 -9.55 1.62 -1.82
N ILE A 73 -9.06 2.54 -0.97
CA ILE A 73 -8.89 2.28 0.46
C ILE A 73 -10.25 2.00 1.11
N ARG A 74 -11.24 2.83 0.82
CA ARG A 74 -12.58 2.67 1.38
C ARG A 74 -13.17 1.30 1.03
N LEU A 75 -13.09 0.92 -0.25
CA LEU A 75 -13.60 -0.36 -0.72
C LEU A 75 -12.85 -1.53 -0.10
N THR A 76 -11.54 -1.41 0.03
CA THR A 76 -10.71 -2.45 0.65
C THR A 76 -11.06 -2.64 2.13
N ARG A 77 -11.27 -1.55 2.86
CA ARG A 77 -11.49 -1.57 4.32
C ARG A 77 -12.92 -1.83 4.75
N THR A 78 -13.87 -1.90 3.83
CA THR A 78 -15.26 -2.20 4.17
C THR A 78 -15.40 -3.69 4.46
N PRO A 79 -15.72 -4.09 5.72
CA PRO A 79 -15.90 -5.49 6.05
C PRO A 79 -17.12 -6.08 5.35
N ASN A 80 -17.12 -7.39 5.15
CA ASN A 80 -18.18 -8.18 4.52
C ASN A 80 -18.30 -8.03 3.00
N THR A 81 -17.80 -6.96 2.41
CA THR A 81 -17.82 -6.76 0.95
C THR A 81 -16.43 -6.83 0.33
N SER A 82 -15.40 -6.46 1.07
CA SER A 82 -14.02 -6.52 0.59
C SER A 82 -13.48 -7.94 0.60
N PRO A 83 -12.75 -8.36 -0.45
CA PRO A 83 -12.09 -9.67 -0.46
C PRO A 83 -10.88 -9.73 0.50
N ALA A 84 -10.35 -8.58 0.91
CA ALA A 84 -9.15 -8.51 1.72
C ALA A 84 -9.14 -7.27 2.61
N PRO A 85 -10.07 -7.18 3.60
CA PRO A 85 -10.28 -5.93 4.36
C PRO A 85 -9.14 -5.56 5.29
N THR A 86 -8.22 -6.46 5.60
CA THR A 86 -7.09 -6.21 6.50
C THR A 86 -5.73 -6.26 5.79
N THR A 87 -5.70 -6.30 4.47
CA THR A 87 -4.43 -6.25 3.73
C THR A 87 -3.71 -4.94 4.05
N PRO A 88 -2.44 -4.97 4.46
CA PRO A 88 -1.69 -3.75 4.74
C PRO A 88 -1.60 -2.83 3.53
N ILE A 89 -1.80 -1.53 3.75
CA ILE A 89 -1.70 -0.50 2.71
C ILE A 89 -0.67 0.53 3.14
N ILE A 90 0.35 0.71 2.29
CA ILE A 90 1.31 1.81 2.39
C ILE A 90 0.91 2.84 1.34
N LEU A 91 0.53 4.03 1.78
CA LEU A 91 0.04 5.08 0.89
C LEU A 91 1.17 6.04 0.51
N MET A 92 1.28 6.34 -0.79
CA MET A 92 2.21 7.34 -1.30
C MET A 92 1.47 8.65 -1.54
N LEU A 93 2.03 9.76 -1.03
CA LEU A 93 1.48 11.10 -1.19
C LEU A 93 2.51 12.01 -1.84
N SER A 94 2.14 12.67 -2.95
CA SER A 94 2.97 13.69 -3.59
C SER A 94 2.96 14.99 -2.80
N LYS A 95 1.82 15.29 -2.17
CA LYS A 95 1.63 16.50 -1.36
C LYS A 95 1.02 16.08 -0.02
N PRO A 96 1.87 15.78 0.99
CA PRO A 96 1.40 15.27 2.28
C PRO A 96 0.82 16.37 3.16
N ARG A 97 -0.27 16.96 2.74
CA ARG A 97 -1.01 17.96 3.53
C ARG A 97 -1.70 17.28 4.70
N ARG A 98 -1.77 17.97 5.84
CA ARG A 98 -2.30 17.39 7.07
C ARG A 98 -3.70 16.81 6.90
N TYR A 99 -4.60 17.52 6.22
CA TYR A 99 -5.96 17.02 6.06
C TYR A 99 -6.04 15.75 5.21
N VAL A 100 -5.13 15.58 4.23
CA VAL A 100 -5.04 14.37 3.43
C VAL A 100 -4.49 13.22 4.27
N VAL A 101 -3.45 13.47 5.07
CA VAL A 101 -2.87 12.47 5.98
C VAL A 101 -3.92 12.00 6.97
N ASP A 102 -4.62 12.93 7.62
CA ASP A 102 -5.66 12.61 8.60
C ASP A 102 -6.80 11.81 7.95
N ARG A 103 -7.19 12.21 6.73
CA ARG A 103 -8.21 11.49 5.96
C ARG A 103 -7.79 10.06 5.67
N ALA A 104 -6.56 9.88 5.17
CA ALA A 104 -6.03 8.56 4.84
C ALA A 104 -5.96 7.65 6.05
N LEU A 105 -5.49 8.17 7.18
CA LEU A 105 -5.43 7.40 8.43
C LEU A 105 -6.84 7.02 8.91
N SER A 106 -7.81 7.92 8.78
CA SER A 106 -9.19 7.63 9.16
C SER A 106 -9.82 6.55 8.27
N LEU A 107 -9.37 6.45 7.02
CA LEU A 107 -9.82 5.41 6.09
C LEU A 107 -9.16 4.05 6.34
N GLY A 108 -8.07 4.00 7.09
CA GLY A 108 -7.45 2.75 7.49
C GLY A 108 -6.16 2.37 6.78
N VAL A 109 -5.38 3.34 6.28
CA VAL A 109 -4.04 3.01 5.78
C VAL A 109 -3.11 2.67 6.95
N ASN A 110 -2.13 1.80 6.69
CA ASN A 110 -1.17 1.38 7.71
C ASN A 110 -0.02 2.36 7.86
N GLU A 111 0.54 2.80 6.74
CA GLU A 111 1.69 3.70 6.70
C GLU A 111 1.55 4.69 5.56
N ILE A 112 2.22 5.84 5.69
CA ILE A 112 2.23 6.89 4.66
C ILE A 112 3.66 7.25 4.33
N ILE A 113 3.94 7.41 3.02
CA ILE A 113 5.23 7.84 2.50
C ILE A 113 5.02 9.07 1.62
N ALA A 114 5.86 10.10 1.80
CA ALA A 114 5.88 11.27 0.91
C ALA A 114 6.76 10.98 -0.30
N LYS A 115 6.31 11.32 -1.49
CA LYS A 115 7.08 11.23 -2.74
C LYS A 115 7.88 12.53 -2.95
N PRO A 116 9.10 12.49 -3.45
CA PRO A 116 9.91 11.29 -3.68
C PRO A 116 10.48 10.74 -2.38
N PHE A 117 10.75 9.43 -2.34
CA PHE A 117 11.29 8.79 -1.15
C PHE A 117 12.51 7.93 -1.49
N SER A 118 13.36 7.71 -0.49
CA SER A 118 14.53 6.84 -0.63
C SER A 118 14.15 5.37 -0.40
N PRO A 119 14.98 4.41 -0.85
CA PRO A 119 14.77 3.01 -0.51
C PRO A 119 14.66 2.76 1.00
N LYS A 120 15.47 3.45 1.80
CA LYS A 120 15.45 3.29 3.25
C LYS A 120 14.09 3.65 3.87
N VAL A 121 13.44 4.71 3.37
CA VAL A 121 12.12 5.11 3.86
C VAL A 121 11.09 4.03 3.54
N LEU A 122 11.11 3.51 2.31
CA LEU A 122 10.22 2.41 1.94
C LEU A 122 10.47 1.18 2.81
N TRP A 123 11.73 0.80 2.99
CA TRP A 123 12.07 -0.38 3.80
C TRP A 123 11.64 -0.22 5.26
N SER A 124 11.75 1.00 5.81
CA SER A 124 11.25 1.29 7.16
C SER A 124 9.74 1.05 7.28
N ARG A 125 8.97 1.49 6.30
CA ARG A 125 7.52 1.29 6.28
C ARG A 125 7.15 -0.17 6.08
N LEU A 126 7.90 -0.90 5.24
CA LEU A 126 7.72 -2.34 5.06
C LEU A 126 7.96 -3.07 6.40
N ASP A 127 8.99 -2.69 7.13
CA ASP A 127 9.28 -3.29 8.43
C ASP A 127 8.12 -3.11 9.40
N GLU A 128 7.51 -1.93 9.42
CA GLU A 128 6.35 -1.67 10.29
C GLU A 128 5.16 -2.57 9.95
N VAL A 129 4.84 -2.76 8.67
CA VAL A 129 3.65 -3.53 8.29
C VAL A 129 3.88 -5.03 8.28
N ILE A 130 5.10 -5.49 8.01
CA ILE A 130 5.43 -6.91 7.90
C ILE A 130 5.82 -7.49 9.25
N ASN A 131 6.72 -6.82 9.97
CA ASN A 131 7.31 -7.35 11.20
C ASN A 131 6.68 -6.81 12.48
N ARG A 132 5.91 -5.72 12.39
CA ARG A 132 5.24 -5.09 13.53
C ARG A 132 3.77 -4.80 13.24
N PRO A 133 3.00 -5.81 12.79
CA PRO A 133 1.61 -5.58 12.41
C PRO A 133 0.78 -5.13 13.60
N ARG A 134 -0.11 -4.16 13.37
CA ARG A 134 -1.06 -3.69 14.36
C ARG A 134 -2.40 -4.41 14.15
N PRO A 135 -3.11 -4.79 15.25
CA PRO A 135 -4.42 -5.40 15.10
C PRO A 135 -5.41 -4.40 14.51
N PHE A 136 -6.32 -4.89 13.65
CA PHE A 136 -7.36 -4.06 13.07
C PHE A 136 -8.56 -3.97 14.01
N VAL A 137 -9.15 -2.77 14.09
CA VAL A 137 -10.38 -2.53 14.81
C VAL A 137 -11.41 -1.90 13.88
N GLN A 138 -12.69 -2.17 14.11
CA GLN A 138 -13.76 -1.57 13.31
C GLN A 138 -14.14 -0.22 13.89
N ALA A 139 -14.14 0.81 13.04
CA ALA A 139 -14.52 2.17 13.42
C ALA A 139 -15.24 2.82 12.25
N ARG A 140 -16.45 3.35 12.48
CA ARG A 140 -17.26 4.03 11.46
C ARG A 140 -17.47 3.20 10.19
N GLY A 141 -17.70 1.90 10.35
CA GLY A 141 -17.96 1.01 9.23
C GLY A 141 -16.73 0.55 8.45
N LEU A 142 -15.52 0.93 8.88
CA LEU A 142 -14.27 0.54 8.24
C LEU A 142 -13.34 -0.16 9.22
N LEU A 143 -12.52 -1.09 8.70
CA LEU A 143 -11.45 -1.69 9.48
C LEU A 143 -10.22 -0.79 9.45
N ARG A 144 -9.61 -0.56 10.60
CA ARG A 144 -8.44 0.32 10.74
C ARG A 144 -7.39 -0.37 11.60
N PRO A 145 -6.11 -0.24 11.18
CA PRO A 145 -5.00 -0.78 11.97
C PRO A 145 -4.78 -0.04 13.27
#